data_b998a94dd2804af5e75316261344735c
#
_entry.id   b998a94dd2804af5e75316261344735c
#
_cell.length_a   1.000
_cell.length_b   1.000
_cell.length_c   1.000
_cell.angle_alpha   90.00
_cell.angle_beta   90.00
_cell.angle_gamma   90.00
#
_symmetry.space_group_name_H-M   'P 1'
#
loop_
_entity.id
_entity.type
_entity.pdbx_description
1 polymer ?
#
loop_
_entity_poly.entity_id
_entity_poly.type
_entity_poly.pdbx_seq_one_letter_code
_entity_poly.pdbx_strand_id
1 'polypeptide(L)'
;MVKFRHFLEKFYVAIIFVLLYLPIAVLTVMSFNNSRYMKWGGFTLRWYEDLFTSGPIMEALRNTLLLALLSALIATAVGTLACVGILYMRKRSQSAIISVNSIPLLNADIVTGIALMLLFVRMFGNLNFTTMLIAHISFNIPYVVLNVLPKLRQRDRNTYEAAVDLGATPVQAFFKVIVPDIFPGILSGFLMAFTMSLDDFTITYFTKGAGIKTLSIIIYTERKLGNQPELYALSTIIFLIVLIVLFAVNRISINKEKSAAKGKNY
;
A
#
# COMPACT_ATOMS: atom_id res chain seq x y z
N MET A 1 2.71 -43.22 -4.74
CA MET A 1 3.65 -42.08 -4.82
C MET A 1 2.98 -40.73 -4.94
N VAL A 2 1.98 -40.51 -5.80
CA VAL A 2 1.30 -39.18 -6.00
C VAL A 2 0.63 -38.67 -4.73
N LYS A 3 -0.09 -39.51 -3.96
CA LYS A 3 -0.77 -39.07 -2.72
C LYS A 3 0.22 -38.65 -1.61
N PHE A 4 1.39 -39.30 -1.52
CA PHE A 4 2.42 -38.98 -0.54
C PHE A 4 3.12 -37.65 -0.90
N ARG A 5 3.37 -37.38 -2.18
CA ARG A 5 3.91 -36.14 -2.67
C ARG A 5 2.95 -34.94 -2.40
N HIS A 6 1.64 -35.12 -2.67
CA HIS A 6 0.63 -34.13 -2.33
C HIS A 6 0.48 -33.87 -0.83
N PHE A 7 0.68 -34.89 0.00
CA PHE A 7 0.70 -34.71 1.45
C PHE A 7 1.92 -33.88 1.88
N LEU A 8 3.11 -34.19 1.36
CA LEU A 8 4.33 -33.42 1.64
C LEU A 8 4.22 -31.96 1.16
N GLU A 9 3.67 -31.73 -0.03
CA GLU A 9 3.43 -30.39 -0.57
C GLU A 9 2.51 -29.57 0.36
N LYS A 10 1.39 -30.14 0.79
CA LYS A 10 0.46 -29.48 1.73
C LYS A 10 1.08 -29.23 3.10
N PHE A 11 1.83 -30.20 3.62
CA PHE A 11 2.49 -30.08 4.91
C PHE A 11 3.58 -28.99 4.88
N TYR A 12 4.37 -28.93 3.82
CA TYR A 12 5.39 -27.90 3.61
C TYR A 12 4.76 -26.51 3.53
N VAL A 13 3.70 -26.36 2.75
CA VAL A 13 2.95 -25.10 2.66
C VAL A 13 2.37 -24.70 4.01
N ALA A 14 1.78 -25.64 4.77
CA ALA A 14 1.23 -25.37 6.09
C ALA A 14 2.32 -24.89 7.07
N ILE A 15 3.50 -25.51 7.07
CA ILE A 15 4.63 -25.07 7.91
C ILE A 15 5.05 -23.66 7.56
N ILE A 16 5.18 -23.33 6.28
CA ILE A 16 5.54 -21.97 5.85
C ILE A 16 4.49 -20.97 6.34
N PHE A 17 3.19 -21.27 6.19
CA PHE A 17 2.12 -20.39 6.69
C PHE A 17 2.21 -20.22 8.21
N VAL A 18 2.40 -21.31 8.95
CA VAL A 18 2.55 -21.23 10.42
C VAL A 18 3.75 -20.35 10.79
N LEU A 19 4.91 -20.56 10.17
CA LEU A 19 6.11 -19.76 10.46
C LEU A 19 5.94 -18.27 10.12
N LEU A 20 5.22 -17.94 9.04
CA LEU A 20 4.97 -16.56 8.65
C LEU A 20 3.95 -15.85 9.56
N TYR A 21 2.89 -16.55 9.97
CA TYR A 21 1.82 -15.95 10.76
C TYR A 21 2.01 -16.09 12.27
N LEU A 22 2.89 -17.02 12.74
CA LEU A 22 3.17 -17.23 14.15
C LEU A 22 3.60 -15.94 14.89
N PRO A 23 4.55 -15.12 14.35
CA PRO A 23 4.94 -13.90 15.03
C PRO A 23 3.76 -12.92 15.19
N ILE A 24 2.90 -12.81 14.17
CA ILE A 24 1.72 -11.93 14.21
C ILE A 24 0.71 -12.46 15.23
N ALA A 25 0.47 -13.79 15.25
CA ALA A 25 -0.40 -14.41 16.23
C ALA A 25 0.10 -14.20 17.66
N VAL A 26 1.41 -14.33 17.88
CA VAL A 26 2.03 -14.08 19.19
C VAL A 26 1.83 -12.61 19.61
N LEU A 27 2.09 -11.65 18.73
CA LEU A 27 1.86 -10.23 19.01
C LEU A 27 0.39 -9.97 19.35
N THR A 28 -0.54 -10.54 18.59
CA THR A 28 -1.98 -10.42 18.83
C THR A 28 -2.37 -11.00 20.18
N VAL A 29 -1.86 -12.18 20.55
CA VAL A 29 -2.12 -12.78 21.89
C VAL A 29 -1.50 -11.92 22.99
N MET A 30 -0.28 -11.42 22.80
CA MET A 30 0.40 -10.56 23.79
C MET A 30 -0.26 -9.19 23.93
N SER A 31 -1.03 -8.72 22.97
CA SER A 31 -1.79 -7.47 23.10
C SER A 31 -2.90 -7.53 24.16
N PHE A 32 -3.34 -8.75 24.49
CA PHE A 32 -4.32 -9.00 25.57
C PHE A 32 -3.67 -9.37 26.91
N ASN A 33 -2.35 -9.39 26.99
CA ASN A 33 -1.63 -9.77 28.19
C ASN A 33 -1.55 -8.61 29.20
N ASN A 34 -1.96 -8.80 30.44
CA ASN A 34 -1.92 -7.77 31.48
C ASN A 34 -0.50 -7.46 31.98
N SER A 35 0.49 -8.27 31.66
CA SER A 35 1.87 -8.06 32.06
C SER A 35 2.63 -7.21 31.07
N ARG A 36 3.47 -6.27 31.54
CA ARG A 36 4.47 -5.54 30.74
C ARG A 36 5.62 -6.42 30.27
N TYR A 37 5.75 -7.61 30.82
CA TYR A 37 6.78 -8.59 30.45
C TYR A 37 6.23 -9.66 29.53
N MET A 38 7.10 -10.42 28.86
CA MET A 38 6.70 -11.55 28.00
C MET A 38 6.11 -12.77 28.75
N LYS A 39 5.80 -12.61 30.05
CA LYS A 39 5.09 -13.63 30.83
C LYS A 39 3.60 -13.34 30.81
N TRP A 40 2.79 -14.37 30.60
CA TRP A 40 1.34 -14.24 30.64
C TRP A 40 0.87 -13.88 32.06
N GLY A 41 0.31 -12.72 32.22
CA GLY A 41 -0.18 -12.18 33.48
C GLY A 41 -1.72 -12.13 33.60
N GLY A 42 -2.44 -12.72 32.64
CA GLY A 42 -3.90 -12.70 32.57
C GLY A 42 -4.42 -11.87 31.40
N PHE A 43 -5.71 -12.01 31.11
CA PHE A 43 -6.38 -11.29 30.03
C PHE A 43 -6.73 -9.85 30.44
N THR A 44 -6.46 -8.87 29.56
CA THR A 44 -6.83 -7.47 29.76
C THR A 44 -7.14 -6.78 28.43
N LEU A 45 -8.04 -5.79 28.46
CA LEU A 45 -8.29 -4.84 27.36
C LEU A 45 -7.75 -3.45 27.65
N ARG A 46 -7.10 -3.26 28.80
CA ARG A 46 -6.61 -1.97 29.29
C ARG A 46 -5.74 -1.25 28.25
N TRP A 47 -4.86 -1.98 27.56
CA TRP A 47 -3.96 -1.37 26.56
C TRP A 47 -4.70 -0.77 25.38
N TYR A 48 -5.87 -1.32 25.03
CA TYR A 48 -6.74 -0.76 23.99
C TYR A 48 -7.44 0.51 24.51
N GLU A 49 -7.89 0.54 25.75
CA GLU A 49 -8.48 1.73 26.37
C GLU A 49 -7.43 2.84 26.48
N ASP A 50 -6.24 2.53 27.01
CA ASP A 50 -5.11 3.45 27.12
C ASP A 50 -4.69 4.00 25.73
N LEU A 51 -4.73 3.17 24.70
CA LEU A 51 -4.40 3.54 23.33
C LEU A 51 -5.40 4.56 22.75
N PHE A 52 -6.71 4.37 22.95
CA PHE A 52 -7.73 5.30 22.45
C PHE A 52 -7.80 6.59 23.27
N THR A 53 -7.36 6.58 24.52
CA THR A 53 -7.25 7.77 25.37
C THR A 53 -5.93 8.53 25.17
N SER A 54 -4.93 7.87 24.57
CA SER A 54 -3.62 8.47 24.29
C SER A 54 -3.69 9.45 23.11
N GLY A 55 -3.68 10.75 23.39
CA GLY A 55 -3.65 11.80 22.34
C GLY A 55 -2.53 11.64 21.31
N PRO A 56 -1.27 11.38 21.71
CA PRO A 56 -0.15 11.21 20.77
C PRO A 56 -0.30 10.03 19.81
N ILE A 57 -0.84 8.90 20.28
CA ILE A 57 -1.04 7.70 19.45
C ILE A 57 -2.19 7.92 18.45
N MET A 58 -3.27 8.54 18.90
CA MET A 58 -4.42 8.85 18.04
C MET A 58 -4.05 9.88 16.96
N GLU A 59 -3.25 10.88 17.30
CA GLU A 59 -2.69 11.82 16.32
C GLU A 59 -1.82 11.10 15.29
N ALA A 60 -0.94 10.21 15.73
CA ALA A 60 -0.08 9.43 14.83
C ALA A 60 -0.89 8.49 13.93
N LEU A 61 -1.93 7.83 14.45
CA LEU A 61 -2.86 7.01 13.66
C LEU A 61 -3.54 7.84 12.57
N ARG A 62 -4.09 9.00 12.95
CA ARG A 62 -4.70 9.92 12.00
C ARG A 62 -3.71 10.37 10.92
N ASN A 63 -2.50 10.77 11.31
CA ASN A 63 -1.48 11.21 10.36
C ASN A 63 -1.09 10.08 9.40
N THR A 64 -0.90 8.86 9.90
CA THR A 64 -0.58 7.70 9.07
C THR A 64 -1.69 7.37 8.07
N LEU A 65 -2.94 7.32 8.52
CA LEU A 65 -4.06 7.02 7.64
C LEU A 65 -4.30 8.12 6.61
N LEU A 66 -4.21 9.39 6.99
CA LEU A 66 -4.32 10.52 6.06
C LEU A 66 -3.20 10.50 5.02
N LEU A 67 -1.95 10.30 5.47
CA LEU A 67 -0.80 10.21 4.58
C LEU A 67 -0.95 9.05 3.58
N ALA A 68 -1.26 7.86 4.08
CA ALA A 68 -1.39 6.67 3.24
C ALA A 68 -2.54 6.82 2.23
N LEU A 69 -3.70 7.32 2.66
CA LEU A 69 -4.85 7.49 1.79
C LEU A 69 -4.61 8.57 0.73
N LEU A 70 -4.13 9.75 1.13
CA LEU A 70 -3.90 10.86 0.21
C LEU A 70 -2.78 10.53 -0.79
N SER A 71 -1.66 9.98 -0.31
CA SER A 71 -0.55 9.61 -1.19
C SER A 71 -0.95 8.52 -2.17
N ALA A 72 -1.67 7.48 -1.73
CA ALA A 72 -2.14 6.41 -2.59
C ALA A 72 -3.15 6.90 -3.64
N LEU A 73 -4.12 7.75 -3.27
CA LEU A 73 -5.09 8.31 -4.21
C LEU A 73 -4.41 9.16 -5.28
N ILE A 74 -3.53 10.08 -4.87
CA ILE A 74 -2.84 10.97 -5.81
C ILE A 74 -1.88 10.16 -6.69
N ALA A 75 -1.09 9.26 -6.11
CA ALA A 75 -0.18 8.39 -6.86
C ALA A 75 -0.93 7.49 -7.86
N THR A 76 -2.11 7.00 -7.48
CA THR A 76 -2.94 6.17 -8.38
C THR A 76 -3.47 6.99 -9.55
N ALA A 77 -3.96 8.20 -9.30
CA ALA A 77 -4.42 9.08 -10.37
C ALA A 77 -3.27 9.45 -11.33
N VAL A 78 -2.14 9.92 -10.79
CA VAL A 78 -0.97 10.32 -11.58
C VAL A 78 -0.35 9.11 -12.30
N GLY A 79 -0.15 8.00 -11.62
CA GLY A 79 0.41 6.77 -12.19
C GLY A 79 -0.45 6.16 -13.28
N THR A 80 -1.78 6.19 -13.13
CA THR A 80 -2.72 5.73 -14.16
C THR A 80 -2.64 6.61 -15.41
N LEU A 81 -2.64 7.94 -15.24
CA LEU A 81 -2.48 8.88 -16.36
C LEU A 81 -1.11 8.72 -17.03
N ALA A 82 -0.05 8.52 -16.24
CA ALA A 82 1.28 8.24 -16.76
C ALA A 82 1.31 6.95 -17.61
N CYS A 83 0.63 5.88 -17.18
CA CYS A 83 0.52 4.63 -17.94
C CYS A 83 -0.15 4.85 -19.30
N VAL A 84 -1.20 5.68 -19.35
CA VAL A 84 -1.84 6.04 -20.62
C VAL A 84 -0.85 6.79 -21.51
N GLY A 85 -0.17 7.81 -20.99
CA GLY A 85 0.85 8.55 -21.74
C GLY A 85 1.97 7.66 -22.28
N ILE A 86 2.46 6.73 -21.46
CA ILE A 86 3.51 5.77 -21.86
C ILE A 86 3.08 4.94 -23.08
N LEU A 87 1.83 4.50 -23.17
CA LEU A 87 1.37 3.68 -24.30
C LEU A 87 1.41 4.40 -25.65
N TYR A 88 1.21 5.72 -25.65
CA TYR A 88 1.26 6.53 -26.89
C TYR A 88 2.66 6.94 -27.31
N MET A 89 3.68 6.65 -26.50
CA MET A 89 5.07 6.96 -26.80
C MET A 89 5.71 5.92 -27.72
N ARG A 90 6.81 6.31 -28.37
CA ARG A 90 7.64 5.38 -29.15
C ARG A 90 8.27 4.33 -28.23
N LYS A 91 8.45 3.09 -28.70
CA LYS A 91 8.98 1.96 -27.89
C LYS A 91 10.26 2.27 -27.11
N ARG A 92 11.20 3.03 -27.72
CA ARG A 92 12.44 3.45 -27.05
C ARG A 92 12.17 4.36 -25.84
N SER A 93 11.29 5.35 -26.00
CA SER A 93 10.91 6.27 -24.93
C SER A 93 10.12 5.54 -23.82
N GLN A 94 9.24 4.59 -24.21
CA GLN A 94 8.54 3.74 -23.24
C GLN A 94 9.54 2.97 -22.36
N SER A 95 10.52 2.30 -22.97
CA SER A 95 11.53 1.54 -22.25
C SER A 95 12.34 2.44 -21.30
N ALA A 96 12.78 3.60 -21.78
CA ALA A 96 13.54 4.55 -20.97
C ALA A 96 12.73 5.04 -19.75
N ILE A 97 11.46 5.45 -19.94
CA ILE A 97 10.61 5.94 -18.85
C ILE A 97 10.31 4.83 -17.86
N ILE A 98 10.02 3.61 -18.32
CA ILE A 98 9.76 2.47 -17.42
C ILE A 98 11.03 2.14 -16.63
N SER A 99 12.21 2.18 -17.24
CA SER A 99 13.48 1.96 -16.55
C SER A 99 13.72 3.02 -15.47
N VAL A 100 13.51 4.31 -15.78
CA VAL A 100 13.64 5.40 -14.80
C VAL A 100 12.61 5.26 -13.68
N ASN A 101 11.36 4.93 -14.01
CA ASN A 101 10.31 4.69 -13.02
C ASN A 101 10.65 3.52 -12.07
N SER A 102 11.44 2.56 -12.53
CA SER A 102 11.83 1.40 -11.72
C SER A 102 13.03 1.67 -10.81
N ILE A 103 13.75 2.78 -10.97
CA ILE A 103 14.90 3.11 -10.13
C ILE A 103 14.57 3.14 -8.65
N PRO A 104 13.49 3.83 -8.19
CA PRO A 104 13.14 3.84 -6.77
C PRO A 104 12.84 2.45 -6.21
N LEU A 105 12.32 1.52 -7.01
CA LEU A 105 12.01 0.15 -6.59
C LEU A 105 13.27 -0.70 -6.34
N LEU A 106 14.37 -0.37 -6.98
CA LEU A 106 15.64 -1.09 -6.88
C LEU A 106 16.60 -0.45 -5.88
N ASN A 107 16.32 0.80 -5.52
CA ASN A 107 17.17 1.57 -4.61
C ASN A 107 16.79 1.29 -3.15
N ALA A 108 17.75 1.37 -2.23
CA ALA A 108 17.46 1.27 -0.81
C ALA A 108 16.63 2.48 -0.35
N ASP A 109 15.56 2.24 0.40
CA ASP A 109 14.63 3.29 0.87
C ASP A 109 15.33 4.42 1.63
N ILE A 110 16.39 4.07 2.38
CA ILE A 110 17.19 5.05 3.12
C ILE A 110 17.89 6.05 2.19
N VAL A 111 18.39 5.59 1.04
CA VAL A 111 19.05 6.45 0.05
C VAL A 111 18.03 7.37 -0.61
N THR A 112 16.87 6.84 -0.96
CA THR A 112 15.75 7.61 -1.51
C THR A 112 15.25 8.64 -0.50
N GLY A 113 15.07 8.24 0.77
CA GLY A 113 14.64 9.13 1.85
C GLY A 113 15.60 10.29 2.10
N ILE A 114 16.91 10.02 2.16
CA ILE A 114 17.93 11.05 2.34
C ILE A 114 18.00 11.99 1.12
N ALA A 115 17.93 11.45 -0.09
CA ALA A 115 17.94 12.25 -1.31
C ALA A 115 16.73 13.20 -1.37
N LEU A 116 15.53 12.72 -1.04
CA LEU A 116 14.32 13.53 -0.96
C LEU A 116 14.41 14.58 0.15
N MET A 117 14.94 14.22 1.32
CA MET A 117 15.18 15.17 2.42
C MET A 117 16.05 16.32 1.96
N LEU A 118 17.20 16.04 1.36
CA LEU A 118 18.15 17.06 0.88
C LEU A 118 17.52 17.95 -0.19
N LEU A 119 16.78 17.35 -1.13
CA LEU A 119 16.05 18.07 -2.15
C LEU A 119 15.02 19.02 -1.54
N PHE A 120 14.20 18.56 -0.59
CA PHE A 120 13.12 19.35 0.00
C PHE A 120 13.68 20.46 0.91
N VAL A 121 14.72 20.20 1.69
CA VAL A 121 15.39 21.24 2.48
C VAL A 121 15.97 22.32 1.57
N ARG A 122 16.56 21.93 0.44
CA ARG A 122 17.09 22.90 -0.54
C ARG A 122 16.02 23.72 -1.24
N MET A 123 14.85 23.11 -1.55
CA MET A 123 13.77 23.76 -2.29
C MET A 123 12.83 24.58 -1.39
N PHE A 124 12.49 24.06 -0.20
CA PHE A 124 11.44 24.61 0.67
C PHE A 124 11.98 25.18 1.98
N GLY A 125 13.25 24.95 2.28
CA GLY A 125 13.91 25.41 3.52
C GLY A 125 13.56 24.60 4.77
N ASN A 126 12.38 23.99 4.85
CA ASN A 126 11.93 23.19 5.97
C ASN A 126 11.13 21.95 5.51
N LEU A 127 11.05 20.97 6.41
CA LEU A 127 10.26 19.75 6.21
C LEU A 127 8.93 19.91 6.97
N ASN A 128 7.86 19.38 6.37
CA ASN A 128 6.51 19.43 6.91
C ASN A 128 5.65 18.27 6.39
N PHE A 129 4.35 18.25 6.69
CA PHE A 129 3.44 17.22 6.19
C PHE A 129 3.36 17.18 4.66
N THR A 130 3.46 18.34 4.00
CA THR A 130 3.41 18.40 2.53
C THR A 130 4.64 17.78 1.89
N THR A 131 5.84 18.01 2.42
CA THR A 131 7.07 17.36 1.93
C THR A 131 7.02 15.85 2.10
N MET A 132 6.52 15.39 3.25
CA MET A 132 6.28 13.98 3.51
C MET A 132 5.26 13.38 2.52
N LEU A 133 4.15 14.09 2.26
CA LEU A 133 3.13 13.65 1.30
C LEU A 133 3.70 13.56 -0.13
N ILE A 134 4.45 14.55 -0.59
CA ILE A 134 5.10 14.54 -1.91
C ILE A 134 6.10 13.39 -2.03
N ALA A 135 6.87 13.11 -0.98
CA ALA A 135 7.78 11.97 -0.92
C ALA A 135 7.04 10.64 -1.14
N HIS A 136 5.95 10.44 -0.39
CA HIS A 136 5.12 9.25 -0.49
C HIS A 136 4.44 9.11 -1.86
N ILE A 137 3.95 10.20 -2.44
CA ILE A 137 3.41 10.19 -3.81
C ILE A 137 4.48 9.73 -4.80
N SER A 138 5.67 10.33 -4.75
CA SER A 138 6.77 10.02 -5.65
C SER A 138 7.22 8.56 -5.55
N PHE A 139 7.30 8.04 -4.32
CA PHE A 139 7.65 6.66 -4.03
C PHE A 139 6.57 5.67 -4.47
N ASN A 140 5.30 6.05 -4.38
CA ASN A 140 4.16 5.18 -4.70
C ASN A 140 3.87 5.06 -6.20
N ILE A 141 4.20 6.06 -7.01
CA ILE A 141 3.95 6.05 -8.47
C ILE A 141 4.50 4.80 -9.16
N PRO A 142 5.74 4.35 -8.94
CA PRO A 142 6.27 3.12 -9.53
C PRO A 142 5.42 1.89 -9.27
N TYR A 143 4.91 1.72 -8.05
CA TYR A 143 4.07 0.58 -7.69
C TYR A 143 2.73 0.61 -8.42
N VAL A 144 2.14 1.80 -8.59
CA VAL A 144 0.93 1.98 -9.39
C VAL A 144 1.18 1.63 -10.85
N VAL A 145 2.26 2.12 -11.44
CA VAL A 145 2.63 1.85 -12.83
C VAL A 145 2.83 0.36 -13.07
N LEU A 146 3.48 -0.35 -12.14
CA LEU A 146 3.68 -1.80 -12.22
C LEU A 146 2.37 -2.59 -12.27
N ASN A 147 1.32 -2.11 -11.60
CA ASN A 147 0.03 -2.80 -11.55
C ASN A 147 -0.91 -2.39 -12.70
N VAL A 148 -0.90 -1.12 -13.09
CA VAL A 148 -1.82 -0.58 -14.10
C VAL A 148 -1.33 -0.85 -15.52
N LEU A 149 -0.03 -0.68 -15.80
CA LEU A 149 0.51 -0.76 -17.17
C LEU A 149 0.30 -2.15 -17.82
N PRO A 150 0.49 -3.30 -17.13
CA PRO A 150 0.21 -4.60 -17.70
C PRO A 150 -1.28 -4.78 -18.07
N LYS A 151 -2.21 -4.33 -17.21
CA LYS A 151 -3.64 -4.39 -17.49
C LYS A 151 -4.02 -3.52 -18.68
N LEU A 152 -3.43 -2.35 -18.78
CA LEU A 152 -3.64 -1.43 -19.90
C LEU A 152 -3.10 -2.00 -21.23
N ARG A 153 -2.01 -2.78 -21.20
CA ARG A 153 -1.44 -3.46 -22.38
C ARG A 153 -2.23 -4.70 -22.82
N GLN A 154 -2.91 -5.37 -21.88
CA GLN A 154 -3.74 -6.54 -22.16
C GLN A 154 -5.11 -6.19 -22.76
N ARG A 155 -5.48 -4.91 -22.73
CA ARG A 155 -6.76 -4.42 -23.24
C ARG A 155 -6.85 -4.57 -24.74
N ASP A 156 -8.06 -4.93 -25.24
CA ASP A 156 -8.38 -4.89 -26.66
C ASP A 156 -8.47 -3.43 -27.14
N ARG A 157 -7.67 -3.09 -28.16
CA ARG A 157 -7.68 -1.75 -28.77
C ARG A 157 -8.96 -1.44 -29.50
N ASN A 158 -9.61 -2.45 -30.08
CA ASN A 158 -10.83 -2.30 -30.86
C ASN A 158 -11.98 -1.71 -30.03
N THR A 159 -12.03 -2.00 -28.73
CA THR A 159 -13.07 -1.47 -27.84
C THR A 159 -13.01 0.05 -27.71
N TYR A 160 -11.82 0.64 -27.68
CA TYR A 160 -11.66 2.09 -27.67
C TYR A 160 -12.04 2.71 -29.03
N GLU A 161 -11.57 2.14 -30.12
CA GLU A 161 -11.85 2.60 -31.48
C GLU A 161 -13.35 2.55 -31.78
N ALA A 162 -14.03 1.44 -31.43
CA ALA A 162 -15.48 1.34 -31.56
C ALA A 162 -16.26 2.39 -30.76
N ALA A 163 -15.79 2.76 -29.56
CA ALA A 163 -16.43 3.82 -28.78
C ALA A 163 -16.29 5.20 -29.44
N VAL A 164 -15.12 5.47 -30.03
CA VAL A 164 -14.87 6.73 -30.77
C VAL A 164 -15.69 6.77 -32.07
N ASP A 165 -15.81 5.65 -32.81
CA ASP A 165 -16.63 5.53 -34.02
C ASP A 165 -18.12 5.74 -33.74
N LEU A 166 -18.58 5.37 -32.54
CA LEU A 166 -19.94 5.64 -32.05
C LEU A 166 -20.15 7.09 -31.56
N GLY A 167 -19.14 7.98 -31.75
CA GLY A 167 -19.24 9.39 -31.44
C GLY A 167 -18.81 9.77 -30.01
N ALA A 168 -18.18 8.87 -29.25
CA ALA A 168 -17.64 9.23 -27.94
C ALA A 168 -16.41 10.15 -28.10
N THR A 169 -16.36 11.22 -27.31
CA THR A 169 -15.14 12.02 -27.21
C THR A 169 -13.99 11.20 -26.57
N PRO A 170 -12.71 11.51 -26.83
CA PRO A 170 -11.58 10.80 -26.23
C PRO A 170 -11.65 10.70 -24.69
N VAL A 171 -12.14 11.77 -24.02
CA VAL A 171 -12.31 11.81 -22.57
C VAL A 171 -13.44 10.86 -22.14
N GLN A 172 -14.56 10.84 -22.87
CA GLN A 172 -15.66 9.92 -22.58
C GLN A 172 -15.24 8.46 -22.81
N ALA A 173 -14.53 8.15 -23.90
CA ALA A 173 -14.00 6.84 -24.17
C ALA A 173 -13.00 6.40 -23.08
N PHE A 174 -12.17 7.31 -22.59
CA PHE A 174 -11.27 7.04 -21.48
C PHE A 174 -12.03 6.63 -20.20
N PHE A 175 -12.92 7.48 -19.71
CA PHE A 175 -13.63 7.22 -18.43
C PHE A 175 -14.69 6.12 -18.51
N LYS A 176 -15.40 5.99 -19.64
CA LYS A 176 -16.50 5.02 -19.78
C LYS A 176 -16.06 3.63 -20.28
N VAL A 177 -14.91 3.56 -20.97
CA VAL A 177 -14.43 2.32 -21.58
C VAL A 177 -13.10 1.88 -20.98
N ILE A 178 -12.07 2.73 -21.03
CA ILE A 178 -10.73 2.33 -20.59
C ILE A 178 -10.67 2.12 -19.07
N VAL A 179 -11.10 3.11 -18.28
CA VAL A 179 -11.01 3.05 -16.82
C VAL A 179 -11.76 1.86 -16.22
N PRO A 180 -13.00 1.53 -16.61
CA PRO A 180 -13.69 0.33 -16.12
C PRO A 180 -12.97 -0.98 -16.46
N ASP A 181 -12.39 -1.06 -17.66
CA ASP A 181 -11.68 -2.25 -18.14
C ASP A 181 -10.37 -2.51 -17.35
N ILE A 182 -9.61 -1.44 -17.07
CA ILE A 182 -8.37 -1.52 -16.30
C ILE A 182 -8.55 -1.35 -14.79
N PHE A 183 -9.80 -1.20 -14.31
CA PHE A 183 -10.10 -0.95 -12.90
C PHE A 183 -9.48 -1.96 -11.93
N PRO A 184 -9.41 -3.27 -12.22
CA PRO A 184 -8.71 -4.22 -11.36
C PRO A 184 -7.22 -3.87 -11.18
N GLY A 185 -6.56 -3.37 -12.24
CA GLY A 185 -5.18 -2.90 -12.18
C GLY A 185 -5.03 -1.62 -11.37
N ILE A 186 -5.95 -0.66 -11.56
CA ILE A 186 -5.99 0.60 -10.78
C ILE A 186 -6.17 0.29 -9.30
N LEU A 187 -7.10 -0.60 -8.96
CA LEU A 187 -7.38 -0.99 -7.59
C LEU A 187 -6.19 -1.70 -6.94
N SER A 188 -5.54 -2.63 -7.66
CA SER A 188 -4.32 -3.29 -7.18
C SER A 188 -3.18 -2.29 -6.97
N GLY A 189 -3.01 -1.34 -7.88
CA GLY A 189 -2.02 -0.26 -7.76
C GLY A 189 -2.29 0.64 -6.55
N PHE A 190 -3.55 1.02 -6.34
CA PHE A 190 -3.97 1.80 -5.17
C PHE A 190 -3.66 1.07 -3.85
N LEU A 191 -4.02 -0.21 -3.77
CA LEU A 191 -3.79 -1.00 -2.56
C LEU A 191 -2.30 -1.18 -2.27
N MET A 192 -1.51 -1.42 -3.29
CA MET A 192 -0.06 -1.53 -3.14
C MET A 192 0.51 -0.21 -2.62
N ALA A 193 0.16 0.92 -3.23
CA ALA A 193 0.57 2.25 -2.80
C ALA A 193 0.11 2.57 -1.36
N PHE A 194 -1.14 2.22 -1.03
CA PHE A 194 -1.70 2.41 0.31
C PHE A 194 -0.94 1.59 1.36
N THR A 195 -0.71 0.31 1.10
CA THR A 195 0.01 -0.58 2.02
C THR A 195 1.46 -0.12 2.21
N MET A 196 2.16 0.20 1.12
CA MET A 196 3.54 0.70 1.17
C MET A 196 3.66 2.01 1.96
N SER A 197 2.65 2.88 1.89
CA SER A 197 2.65 4.14 2.63
C SER A 197 2.27 3.97 4.11
N LEU A 198 1.51 2.91 4.47
CA LEU A 198 1.08 2.67 5.85
C LEU A 198 2.22 2.26 6.77
N ASP A 199 3.09 1.38 6.31
CA ASP A 199 4.15 0.79 7.12
C ASP A 199 5.52 1.45 6.88
N ASP A 200 5.59 2.42 5.96
CA ASP A 200 6.84 3.12 5.70
C ASP A 200 7.33 3.88 6.94
N PHE A 201 8.54 3.54 7.33
CA PHE A 201 9.28 4.25 8.37
C PHE A 201 10.36 5.14 7.75
N THR A 202 11.05 4.63 6.75
CA THR A 202 12.31 5.21 6.28
C THR A 202 12.10 6.55 5.58
N ILE A 203 11.24 6.59 4.57
CA ILE A 203 10.95 7.83 3.83
C ILE A 203 10.26 8.84 4.74
N THR A 204 9.30 8.38 5.55
CA THR A 204 8.64 9.21 6.56
C THR A 204 9.64 9.86 7.50
N TYR A 205 10.60 9.09 8.06
CA TYR A 205 11.58 9.58 9.02
C TYR A 205 12.42 10.73 8.48
N PHE A 206 12.87 10.64 7.23
CA PHE A 206 13.71 11.64 6.59
C PHE A 206 12.94 12.83 6.04
N THR A 207 11.66 12.69 5.69
CA THR A 207 10.89 13.74 5.01
C THR A 207 9.84 14.44 5.87
N LYS A 208 9.60 13.95 7.09
CA LYS A 208 8.66 14.56 8.03
C LYS A 208 9.21 15.86 8.63
N GLY A 209 8.32 16.79 8.94
CA GLY A 209 8.66 17.97 9.71
C GLY A 209 8.83 17.68 11.22
N ALA A 210 9.34 18.67 11.93
CA ALA A 210 9.42 18.62 13.39
C ALA A 210 8.00 18.49 13.98
N GLY A 211 7.86 17.63 15.01
CA GLY A 211 6.59 17.41 15.70
C GLY A 211 5.63 16.45 15.02
N ILE A 212 5.78 16.12 13.73
CA ILE A 212 4.91 15.17 13.04
C ILE A 212 5.27 13.74 13.44
N LYS A 213 4.27 12.99 13.92
CA LYS A 213 4.40 11.60 14.31
C LYS A 213 3.48 10.74 13.44
N THR A 214 4.00 9.59 13.01
CA THR A 214 3.26 8.50 12.38
C THR A 214 3.40 7.25 13.24
N LEU A 215 2.56 6.25 13.00
CA LEU A 215 2.60 5.02 13.80
C LEU A 215 3.93 4.28 13.65
N SER A 216 4.49 4.21 12.45
CA SER A 216 5.80 3.61 12.20
C SER A 216 6.92 4.29 13.01
N ILE A 217 6.88 5.62 13.14
CA ILE A 217 7.82 6.38 13.96
C ILE A 217 7.63 6.10 15.44
N ILE A 218 6.39 6.10 15.94
CA ILE A 218 6.10 5.77 17.34
C ILE A 218 6.60 4.36 17.66
N ILE A 219 6.22 3.37 16.87
CA ILE A 219 6.67 1.98 17.07
C ILE A 219 8.19 1.88 17.12
N TYR A 220 8.89 2.58 16.23
CA TYR A 220 10.35 2.56 16.21
C TYR A 220 10.98 3.26 17.42
N THR A 221 10.45 4.41 17.82
CA THR A 221 11.01 5.21 18.95
C THR A 221 10.69 4.57 20.30
N GLU A 222 9.46 4.09 20.48
CA GLU A 222 9.02 3.46 21.73
C GLU A 222 9.69 2.10 21.95
N ARG A 223 9.95 1.34 20.87
CA ARG A 223 10.73 0.09 20.96
C ARG A 223 12.11 0.28 21.57
N LYS A 224 12.73 1.45 21.40
CA LYS A 224 14.02 1.78 22.03
C LYS A 224 13.92 2.02 23.52
N LEU A 225 12.73 2.36 24.03
CA LEU A 225 12.48 2.68 25.44
C LEU A 225 12.10 1.44 26.29
N GLY A 226 11.92 0.26 25.66
CA GLY A 226 11.61 -1.00 26.34
C GLY A 226 10.30 -1.64 25.90
N ASN A 227 9.88 -2.73 26.59
CA ASN A 227 8.63 -3.42 26.31
C ASN A 227 7.43 -2.55 26.69
N GLN A 228 6.69 -2.10 25.70
CA GLN A 228 5.43 -1.38 25.88
C GLN A 228 4.27 -2.20 25.31
N PRO A 229 3.41 -2.76 26.15
CA PRO A 229 2.27 -3.56 25.70
C PRO A 229 1.31 -2.79 24.78
N GLU A 230 1.25 -1.47 24.91
CA GLU A 230 0.47 -0.59 24.03
C GLU A 230 0.88 -0.75 22.55
N LEU A 231 2.17 -1.03 22.29
CA LEU A 231 2.65 -1.28 20.92
C LEU A 231 2.11 -2.59 20.33
N TYR A 232 1.88 -3.60 21.16
CA TYR A 232 1.27 -4.86 20.69
C TYR A 232 -0.20 -4.64 20.33
N ALA A 233 -0.95 -3.88 21.16
CA ALA A 233 -2.33 -3.50 20.86
C ALA A 233 -2.40 -2.63 19.59
N LEU A 234 -1.50 -1.65 19.43
CA LEU A 234 -1.38 -0.81 18.24
C LEU A 234 -1.11 -1.63 16.99
N SER A 235 -0.10 -2.52 17.04
CA SER A 235 0.26 -3.39 15.91
C SER A 235 -0.89 -4.32 15.52
N THR A 236 -1.64 -4.82 16.50
CA THR A 236 -2.82 -5.67 16.27
C THR A 236 -3.93 -4.89 15.56
N ILE A 237 -4.19 -3.64 15.96
CA ILE A 237 -5.18 -2.77 15.29
C ILE A 237 -4.78 -2.49 13.86
N ILE A 238 -3.51 -2.11 13.62
CA ILE A 238 -3.02 -1.84 12.26
C ILE A 238 -3.19 -3.09 11.38
N PHE A 239 -2.78 -4.26 11.90
CA PHE A 239 -2.92 -5.53 11.19
C PHE A 239 -4.38 -5.81 10.83
N LEU A 240 -5.32 -5.63 11.79
CA LEU A 240 -6.74 -5.82 11.54
C LEU A 240 -7.30 -4.83 10.50
N ILE A 241 -6.91 -3.56 10.56
CA ILE A 241 -7.31 -2.54 9.57
C ILE A 241 -6.85 -2.95 8.17
N VAL A 242 -5.57 -3.30 8.01
CA VAL A 242 -5.01 -3.74 6.73
C VAL A 242 -5.72 -5.00 6.22
N LEU A 243 -5.96 -5.97 7.09
CA LEU A 243 -6.64 -7.22 6.75
C LEU A 243 -8.09 -6.96 6.29
N ILE A 244 -8.83 -6.10 6.98
CA ILE A 244 -10.20 -5.72 6.60
C ILE A 244 -10.20 -5.01 5.24
N VAL A 245 -9.30 -4.06 5.01
CA VAL A 245 -9.18 -3.34 3.74
C VAL A 245 -8.86 -4.31 2.61
N LEU A 246 -7.87 -5.18 2.79
CA LEU A 246 -7.50 -6.19 1.79
C LEU A 246 -8.67 -7.15 1.48
N PHE A 247 -9.38 -7.61 2.52
CA PHE A 247 -10.52 -8.51 2.35
C PHE A 247 -11.70 -7.84 1.63
N ALA A 248 -12.03 -6.60 1.99
CA ALA A 248 -13.08 -5.82 1.36
C ALA A 248 -12.79 -5.61 -0.13
N VAL A 249 -11.57 -5.23 -0.46
CA VAL A 249 -11.17 -4.97 -1.84
C VAL A 249 -11.10 -6.26 -2.66
N ASN A 250 -10.57 -7.34 -2.10
CA ASN A 250 -10.54 -8.63 -2.78
C ASN A 250 -11.97 -9.11 -3.13
N ARG A 251 -12.93 -8.92 -2.23
CA ARG A 251 -14.35 -9.20 -2.52
C ARG A 251 -14.90 -8.37 -3.67
N ILE A 252 -14.57 -7.07 -3.72
CA ILE A 252 -15.00 -6.17 -4.81
C ILE A 252 -14.39 -6.61 -6.14
N SER A 253 -13.11 -6.96 -6.16
CA SER A 253 -12.40 -7.43 -7.37
C SER A 253 -13.02 -8.72 -7.93
N ILE A 254 -13.21 -9.73 -7.08
CA ILE A 254 -13.81 -11.02 -7.47
C ILE A 254 -15.24 -10.84 -8.03
N ASN A 255 -16.03 -9.98 -7.41
CA ASN A 255 -17.39 -9.74 -7.87
C ASN A 255 -17.45 -9.08 -9.25
N LYS A 256 -16.52 -8.17 -9.56
CA LYS A 256 -16.39 -7.54 -10.87
C LYS A 256 -15.93 -8.53 -11.94
N GLU A 257 -14.97 -9.39 -11.63
CA GLU A 257 -14.52 -10.45 -12.58
C GLU A 257 -15.65 -11.44 -12.90
N LYS A 258 -16.43 -11.84 -11.91
CA LYS A 258 -17.61 -12.71 -12.11
C LYS A 258 -18.69 -12.03 -12.95
N SER A 259 -18.93 -10.74 -12.77
CA SER A 259 -19.90 -9.98 -13.57
C SER A 259 -19.43 -9.82 -15.02
N ALA A 260 -18.15 -9.56 -15.24
CA ALA A 260 -17.55 -9.46 -16.57
C ALA A 260 -17.56 -10.82 -17.31
N ALA A 261 -17.34 -11.93 -16.60
CA ALA A 261 -17.41 -13.27 -17.17
C ALA A 261 -18.85 -13.68 -17.56
N LYS A 262 -19.87 -13.26 -16.79
CA LYS A 262 -21.29 -13.50 -17.13
C LYS A 262 -21.76 -12.69 -18.34
N GLY A 263 -21.25 -11.47 -18.55
CA GLY A 263 -21.60 -10.63 -19.70
C GLY A 263 -20.97 -11.07 -21.03
N LYS A 264 -19.96 -11.97 -21.00
CA LYS A 264 -19.34 -12.54 -22.22
C LYS A 264 -20.05 -13.80 -22.76
N ASN A 265 -21.03 -14.32 -22.02
CA ASN A 265 -21.78 -15.51 -22.41
C ASN A 265 -23.16 -15.17 -23.02
N TYR A 266 -23.42 -13.95 -23.38
CA TYR A 266 -24.52 -13.44 -24.18
C TYR A 266 -23.96 -12.71 -25.42
#